data_0d197986d6062ceaf9aac1575b61d160
#
_entry.id   0d197986d6062ceaf9aac1575b61d160
#
_cell.length_a   1.000
_cell.length_b   1.000
_cell.length_c   1.000
_cell.angle_alpha   90.00
_cell.angle_beta   90.00
_cell.angle_gamma   90.00
#
_symmetry.space_group_name_H-M   'P 1'
#
loop_
_entity.id
_entity.type
_entity.pdbx_description
1 polymer ?
#
loop_
_entity_poly.entity_id
_entity_poly.type
_entity_poly.pdbx_seq_one_letter_code
_entity_poly.pdbx_strand_id
1 'polypeptide(L)'
;MYKVDISPAANSVLEEYSFRCAKDNGTACALRLLDAFDDKVSYLENTPLIGCARLKYIPSKYRVITFWPHLWLVFQVKEEDNRVKIEYIIDDRQNYGSFLR
;
A
#
# COMPACT_ATOMS: atom_id res chain seq x y z
N MET A 1 17.98 -1.08 8.12
CA MET A 1 16.50 -1.23 8.12
C MET A 1 15.84 0.13 7.89
N TYR A 2 14.83 0.18 7.04
CA TYR A 2 14.08 1.40 6.76
C TYR A 2 12.93 1.54 7.75
N LYS A 3 12.61 2.78 8.12
CA LYS A 3 11.40 3.07 8.87
C LYS A 3 10.26 3.35 7.89
N VAL A 4 9.12 2.69 8.09
CA VAL A 4 7.96 2.85 7.22
C VAL A 4 6.95 3.78 7.88
N ASP A 5 6.60 4.85 7.17
CA ASP A 5 5.56 5.81 7.57
C ASP A 5 4.35 5.60 6.67
N ILE A 6 3.16 5.61 7.27
CA ILE A 6 1.89 5.41 6.56
C ILE A 6 1.12 6.73 6.58
N SER A 7 0.77 7.24 5.41
CA SER A 7 0.02 8.50 5.33
C SER A 7 -1.40 8.36 5.86
N PRO A 8 -2.03 9.44 6.32
CA PRO A 8 -3.45 9.41 6.68
C PRO A 8 -4.35 8.95 5.54
N ALA A 9 -4.04 9.35 4.29
CA ALA A 9 -4.80 8.92 3.13
C ALA A 9 -4.75 7.41 2.94
N ALA A 10 -3.55 6.81 3.04
CA ALA A 10 -3.39 5.36 2.93
C ALA A 10 -4.11 4.64 4.06
N ASN A 11 -3.97 5.14 5.28
CA ASN A 11 -4.60 4.53 6.44
C ASN A 11 -6.13 4.54 6.34
N SER A 12 -6.70 5.63 5.84
CA SER A 12 -8.16 5.73 5.64
C SER A 12 -8.67 4.69 4.65
N VAL A 13 -7.95 4.49 3.56
CA VAL A 13 -8.33 3.48 2.56
C VAL A 13 -8.22 2.07 3.15
N LEU A 14 -7.16 1.80 3.91
CA LEU A 14 -6.99 0.50 4.56
C LEU A 14 -8.14 0.21 5.51
N GLU A 15 -8.54 1.17 6.33
CA GLU A 15 -9.68 1.02 7.24
C GLU A 15 -10.97 0.75 6.48
N GLU A 16 -11.22 1.49 5.41
CA GLU A 16 -12.41 1.32 4.59
C GLU A 16 -12.50 -0.09 4.00
N TYR A 17 -11.40 -0.60 3.42
CA TYR A 17 -11.39 -1.93 2.82
C TYR A 17 -11.48 -3.03 3.86
N SER A 18 -10.85 -2.86 5.02
CA SER A 18 -10.96 -3.85 6.10
C SER A 18 -12.40 -3.92 6.63
N PHE A 19 -13.07 -2.78 6.75
CA PHE A 19 -14.47 -2.73 7.16
C PHE A 19 -15.39 -3.44 6.16
N ARG A 20 -15.21 -3.18 4.86
CA ARG A 20 -15.97 -3.85 3.81
C ARG A 20 -15.73 -5.36 3.82
N CYS A 21 -14.48 -5.76 3.99
CA CYS A 21 -14.11 -7.17 4.04
C CYS A 21 -14.80 -7.87 5.20
N ALA A 22 -14.82 -7.25 6.37
CA ALA A 22 -15.50 -7.80 7.55
C ALA A 22 -17.01 -7.90 7.32
N LYS A 23 -17.59 -6.86 6.72
CA LYS A 23 -19.04 -6.81 6.45
C LYS A 23 -19.47 -7.89 5.45
N ASP A 24 -18.71 -8.07 4.38
CA ASP A 24 -19.10 -8.96 3.29
C ASP A 24 -18.68 -10.42 3.51
N ASN A 25 -17.56 -10.65 4.19
CA ASN A 25 -16.94 -11.96 4.31
C ASN A 25 -16.55 -12.37 5.74
N GLY A 26 -16.92 -11.55 6.72
CA GLY A 26 -16.65 -11.83 8.12
C GLY A 26 -15.33 -11.27 8.63
N THR A 27 -15.19 -11.27 9.95
CA THR A 27 -14.03 -10.70 10.65
C THR A 27 -12.72 -11.35 10.24
N ALA A 28 -12.73 -12.65 9.96
CA ALA A 28 -11.51 -13.37 9.55
C ALA A 28 -10.92 -12.80 8.26
N CYS A 29 -11.76 -12.36 7.33
CA CYS A 29 -11.30 -11.73 6.10
C CYS A 29 -10.58 -10.42 6.39
N ALA A 30 -11.15 -9.58 7.26
CA ALA A 30 -10.53 -8.32 7.65
C ALA A 30 -9.17 -8.55 8.31
N LEU A 31 -9.06 -9.55 9.18
CA LEU A 31 -7.80 -9.88 9.84
C LEU A 31 -6.74 -10.34 8.84
N ARG A 32 -7.13 -11.14 7.84
CA ARG A 32 -6.19 -11.58 6.81
C ARG A 32 -5.71 -10.41 5.96
N LEU A 33 -6.59 -9.46 5.64
CA LEU A 33 -6.22 -8.26 4.89
C LEU A 33 -5.21 -7.42 5.67
N LEU A 34 -5.46 -7.21 6.96
CA LEU A 34 -4.56 -6.44 7.82
C LEU A 34 -3.21 -7.14 8.02
N ASP A 35 -3.23 -8.47 8.17
CA ASP A 35 -1.99 -9.25 8.26
C ASP A 35 -1.17 -9.16 6.97
N ALA A 36 -1.83 -9.22 5.81
CA ALA A 36 -1.15 -9.07 4.53
C ALA A 36 -0.52 -7.68 4.40
N PHE A 37 -1.19 -6.65 4.88
CA PHE A 37 -0.64 -5.30 4.92
C PHE A 37 0.59 -5.23 5.82
N ASP A 38 0.50 -5.77 7.04
CA ASP A 38 1.61 -5.76 7.99
C ASP A 38 2.80 -6.54 7.48
N ASP A 39 2.58 -7.68 6.82
CA ASP A 39 3.65 -8.46 6.20
C ASP A 39 4.35 -7.65 5.12
N LYS A 40 3.60 -6.89 4.33
CA LYS A 40 4.20 -6.07 3.29
C LYS A 40 4.95 -4.88 3.87
N VAL A 41 4.48 -4.29 4.95
CA VAL A 41 5.21 -3.24 5.68
C VAL A 41 6.56 -3.79 6.15
N SER A 42 6.57 -4.99 6.75
CA SER A 42 7.83 -5.65 7.19
C SER A 42 8.75 -5.90 6.00
N TYR A 43 8.20 -6.31 4.87
CA TYR A 43 8.99 -6.48 3.64
C TYR A 43 9.65 -5.17 3.23
N LEU A 44 8.91 -4.06 3.25
CA LEU A 44 9.45 -2.76 2.88
C LEU A 44 10.50 -2.23 3.86
N GLU A 45 10.43 -2.61 5.12
CA GLU A 45 11.45 -2.26 6.10
C GLU A 45 12.82 -2.83 5.73
N ASN A 46 12.84 -3.98 5.06
CA ASN A 46 14.07 -4.71 4.74
C ASN A 46 14.48 -4.60 3.28
N THR A 47 13.52 -4.55 2.34
CA THR A 47 13.83 -4.60 0.91
C THR A 47 12.97 -3.63 0.09
N PRO A 48 13.00 -2.31 0.38
CA PRO A 48 12.06 -1.37 -0.25
C PRO A 48 12.33 -1.11 -1.72
N LEU A 49 13.50 -1.50 -2.24
CA LEU A 49 13.89 -1.23 -3.62
C LEU A 49 13.69 -2.42 -4.55
N ILE A 50 13.23 -3.55 -4.02
CA ILE A 50 13.09 -4.80 -4.76
C ILE A 50 11.61 -5.14 -4.96
N GLY A 51 11.28 -5.76 -6.09
CA GLY A 51 9.96 -6.32 -6.34
C GLY A 51 8.90 -5.31 -6.70
N CYS A 52 9.28 -4.11 -7.08
CA CYS A 52 8.32 -3.08 -7.46
C CYS A 52 7.76 -3.36 -8.84
N ALA A 53 6.44 -3.31 -8.96
CA ALA A 53 5.75 -3.36 -10.23
C ALA A 53 5.59 -1.95 -10.79
N ARG A 54 5.09 -1.86 -12.02
CA ARG A 54 4.72 -0.59 -12.63
C ARG A 54 3.26 -0.64 -13.02
N LEU A 55 2.53 0.38 -12.64
CA LEU A 55 1.14 0.56 -13.04
C LEU A 55 1.05 1.76 -13.97
N LYS A 56 0.15 1.66 -14.92
CA LYS A 56 -0.16 2.76 -15.83
C LYS A 56 -0.68 3.96 -15.03
N TYR A 57 -0.31 5.17 -15.43
CA TYR A 57 -0.72 6.44 -14.81
C TYR A 57 -0.11 6.73 -13.44
N ILE A 58 0.82 5.92 -12.96
CA ILE A 58 1.54 6.23 -11.72
C ILE A 58 2.79 7.05 -12.07
N PRO A 59 2.99 8.24 -11.48
CA PRO A 59 4.22 9.00 -11.68
C PRO A 59 5.46 8.21 -11.31
N SER A 60 6.55 8.42 -12.05
CA SER A 60 7.79 7.65 -11.88
C SER A 60 8.45 7.84 -10.50
N LYS A 61 8.11 8.90 -9.79
CA LYS A 61 8.63 9.12 -8.42
C LYS A 61 8.11 8.10 -7.41
N TYR A 62 7.02 7.43 -7.74
CA TYR A 62 6.42 6.43 -6.87
C TYR A 62 6.83 5.03 -7.28
N ARG A 63 6.90 4.15 -6.29
CA ARG A 63 7.00 2.71 -6.47
C ARG A 63 5.69 2.09 -6.03
N VAL A 64 5.33 0.96 -6.60
CA VAL A 64 4.09 0.28 -6.25
C VAL A 64 4.36 -1.19 -5.99
N ILE A 65 3.63 -1.75 -5.03
CA ILE A 65 3.68 -3.18 -4.73
C ILE A 65 2.30 -3.62 -4.24
N THR A 66 1.86 -4.79 -4.70
CA THR A 66 0.57 -5.33 -4.28
C THR A 66 0.70 -6.01 -2.92
N PHE A 67 -0.36 -5.94 -2.11
CA PHE A 67 -0.43 -6.67 -0.85
C PHE A 67 -1.73 -7.47 -0.70
N TRP A 68 -2.71 -7.18 -1.54
CA TRP A 68 -4.02 -7.82 -1.55
C TRP A 68 -4.55 -7.79 -2.97
N PRO A 69 -5.43 -8.72 -3.38
CA PRO A 69 -5.98 -8.68 -4.74
C PRO A 69 -6.52 -7.29 -5.09
N HIS A 70 -6.03 -6.72 -6.16
CA HIS A 70 -6.37 -5.39 -6.66
C HIS A 70 -5.92 -4.20 -5.81
N LEU A 71 -5.35 -4.42 -4.63
CA LEU A 71 -4.88 -3.33 -3.78
C LEU A 71 -3.37 -3.20 -3.85
N TRP A 72 -2.90 -1.97 -4.04
CA TRP A 72 -1.50 -1.66 -4.21
C TRP A 72 -1.07 -0.57 -3.24
N LEU A 73 0.12 -0.73 -2.69
CA LEU A 73 0.78 0.34 -1.93
C LEU A 73 1.53 1.23 -2.91
N VAL A 74 1.29 2.53 -2.83
CA VAL A 74 2.04 3.54 -3.59
C VAL A 74 2.96 4.26 -2.61
N PHE A 75 4.26 4.14 -2.82
CA PHE A 75 5.22 4.61 -1.82
C PHE A 75 6.42 5.27 -2.47
N GLN A 76 7.14 6.05 -1.66
CA GLN A 76 8.44 6.62 -2.02
C GLN A 76 9.49 6.14 -1.04
N VAL A 77 10.70 5.94 -1.53
CA VAL A 77 11.85 5.57 -0.70
C VAL A 77 12.75 6.80 -0.57
N LYS A 78 13.00 7.21 0.66
CA LYS A 78 13.90 8.31 1.00
C LYS A 78 15.18 7.70 1.58
N GLU A 79 16.13 7.38 0.70
CA GLU A 79 17.35 6.67 1.09
C GLU A 79 18.20 7.47 2.08
N GLU A 80 18.29 8.77 1.89
CA GLU A 80 19.07 9.64 2.78
C GLU A 80 18.58 9.64 4.22
N ASP A 81 17.29 9.34 4.42
CA ASP A 81 16.66 9.31 5.75
C ASP A 81 16.38 7.89 6.23
N ASN A 82 16.68 6.89 5.42
CA ASN A 82 16.29 5.49 5.67
C ASN A 82 14.80 5.35 5.95
N ARG A 83 13.97 6.03 5.15
CA ARG A 83 12.52 6.03 5.30
C ARG A 83 11.81 5.57 4.05
N VAL A 84 10.70 4.87 4.26
CA VAL A 84 9.73 4.54 3.22
C VAL A 84 8.43 5.22 3.59
N LYS A 85 7.87 6.00 2.67
CA LYS A 85 6.59 6.68 2.90
C LYS A 85 5.53 6.03 2.02
N ILE A 86 4.59 5.33 2.65
CA ILE A 86 3.41 4.80 1.96
C ILE A 86 2.43 5.96 1.86
N GLU A 87 2.25 6.49 0.66
CA GLU A 87 1.46 7.70 0.46
C GLU A 87 0.01 7.39 0.13
N TYR A 88 -0.24 6.31 -0.64
CA TYR A 88 -1.58 5.95 -1.07
C TYR A 88 -1.74 4.44 -1.09
N ILE A 89 -2.99 4.00 -0.91
CA ILE A 89 -3.42 2.64 -1.26
C ILE A 89 -4.44 2.82 -2.37
N ILE A 90 -4.24 2.12 -3.48
CA ILE A 90 -5.11 2.23 -4.64
C ILE A 90 -5.69 0.87 -5.01
N ASP A 91 -6.86 0.90 -5.62
CA ASP A 91 -7.50 -0.29 -6.18
C ASP A 91 -7.34 -0.18 -7.70
N ASP A 92 -6.72 -1.19 -8.33
CA ASP A 92 -6.41 -1.15 -9.76
C ASP A 92 -7.65 -1.23 -10.66
N ARG A 93 -8.80 -1.51 -10.08
CA ARG A 93 -10.09 -1.52 -10.79
C ARG A 93 -10.74 -0.13 -10.85
N GLN A 94 -10.18 0.85 -10.11
CA GLN A 94 -10.69 2.22 -10.04
C GLN A 94 -9.78 3.17 -10.82
N ASN A 95 -10.28 4.38 -11.06
CA ASN A 95 -9.52 5.41 -11.76
C ASN A 95 -8.51 6.07 -10.80
N TYR A 96 -7.43 5.37 -10.51
CA TYR A 96 -6.41 5.85 -9.58
C TYR A 96 -5.54 6.97 -10.14
N GLY A 97 -5.42 7.09 -11.45
CA GLY A 97 -4.57 8.10 -12.07
C GLY A 97 -4.98 9.53 -11.74
N SER A 98 -6.26 9.75 -11.41
CA SER A 98 -6.75 11.08 -11.05
C SER A 98 -6.24 11.58 -9.70
N PHE A 99 -5.78 10.69 -8.82
CA PHE A 99 -5.30 11.04 -7.48
C PHE A 99 -3.81 11.40 -7.47
N LEU A 100 -3.06 10.95 -8.43
CA LEU A 100 -1.60 10.89 -8.34
C LEU A 100 -0.90 11.89 -9.26
N ARG A 101 -1.54 12.95 -9.59
CA ARG A 101 -0.97 14.00 -10.45
C ARG A 101 -0.05 14.94 -9.72
#